data_fe09472c9da2b38a597807c9d0555ddf
#
_entry.id   fe09472c9da2b38a597807c9d0555ddf
#
_cell.length_a   1.000
_cell.length_b   1.000
_cell.length_c   1.000
_cell.angle_alpha   90.00
_cell.angle_beta   90.00
_cell.angle_gamma   90.00
#
_symmetry.space_group_name_H-M   'P 1'
#
loop_
_entity.id
_entity.type
_entity.pdbx_description
1 polymer ?
#
loop_
_entity_poly.entity_id
_entity_poly.type
_entity_poly.pdbx_seq_one_letter_code
_entity_poly.pdbx_strand_id
1 'polypeptide(L)' 'MKNRIRQERAEHNLSQAELAEKIKVSRQTIISLESGKYIPSTELALRLSQIFRKTVNELFFIEE' A
#
# COMPACT_ATOMS: atom_id res chain seq x y z
N MET A 1 -0.88 -8.78 -8.51
CA MET A 1 -1.08 -9.21 -7.11
C MET A 1 -2.13 -8.33 -6.46
N LYS A 2 -3.08 -8.94 -5.78
CA LYS A 2 -4.13 -8.19 -5.11
C LYS A 2 -3.66 -7.61 -3.79
N ASN A 3 -4.27 -6.50 -3.38
CA ASN A 3 -3.94 -5.88 -2.10
C ASN A 3 -5.13 -5.11 -1.55
N ARG A 4 -5.02 -4.70 -0.29
CA ARG A 4 -6.05 -3.95 0.41
C ARG A 4 -5.59 -2.53 0.75
N ILE A 5 -4.61 -2.01 0.04
CA ILE A 5 -4.03 -0.70 0.35
C ILE A 5 -5.08 0.40 0.24
N ARG A 6 -5.90 0.36 -0.79
CA ARG A 6 -6.95 1.36 -0.97
C ARG A 6 -7.94 1.38 0.20
N GLN A 7 -8.37 0.20 0.64
CA GLN A 7 -9.30 0.07 1.76
C GLN A 7 -8.66 0.56 3.07
N GLU A 8 -7.41 0.16 3.32
CA GLU A 8 -6.70 0.60 4.53
C GLU A 8 -6.49 2.10 4.52
N ARG A 9 -6.11 2.64 3.37
CA ARG A 9 -5.94 4.08 3.23
C ARG A 9 -7.24 4.82 3.56
N ALA A 10 -8.34 4.34 3.04
CA ALA A 10 -9.64 4.95 3.30
C ALA A 10 -10.01 4.87 4.79
N GLU A 11 -9.74 3.73 5.43
CA GLU A 11 -10.01 3.55 6.86
C GLU A 11 -9.17 4.49 7.73
N HIS A 12 -8.00 4.86 7.26
CA HIS A 12 -7.11 5.78 7.97
C HIS A 12 -7.28 7.24 7.51
N ASN A 13 -8.27 7.49 6.66
CA ASN A 13 -8.57 8.84 6.14
C ASN A 13 -7.38 9.49 5.44
N LEU A 14 -6.64 8.71 4.69
CA LEU A 14 -5.47 9.20 3.94
C LEU A 14 -5.80 9.30 2.46
N SER A 15 -5.42 10.42 1.85
CA SER A 15 -5.44 10.52 0.40
C SER A 15 -4.26 9.75 -0.19
N GLN A 16 -4.28 9.51 -1.50
CA GLN A 16 -3.14 8.88 -2.17
C GLN A 16 -1.87 9.71 -1.97
N ALA A 17 -1.99 11.03 -2.07
CA ALA A 17 -0.85 11.92 -1.89
C ALA A 17 -0.31 11.87 -0.47
N GLU A 18 -1.20 11.82 0.53
CA GLU A 18 -0.79 11.73 1.93
C GLU A 18 -0.08 10.43 2.23
N LEU A 19 -0.57 9.32 1.71
CA LEU A 19 0.09 8.03 1.90
C LEU A 19 1.45 8.02 1.22
N ALA A 20 1.52 8.54 -0.01
CA ALA A 20 2.77 8.62 -0.74
C ALA A 20 3.82 9.40 0.05
N GLU A 21 3.43 10.52 0.64
CA GLU A 21 4.33 11.33 1.46
C GLU A 21 4.81 10.58 2.69
N LYS A 22 3.92 9.86 3.36
CA LYS A 22 4.27 9.10 4.57
C LYS A 22 5.28 7.99 4.31
N ILE A 23 5.19 7.32 3.18
CA ILE A 23 6.11 6.23 2.85
C ILE A 23 7.18 6.63 1.86
N LYS A 24 7.26 7.93 1.54
CA LYS A 24 8.33 8.54 0.74
C LYS A 24 8.42 7.98 -0.68
N VAL A 25 7.30 7.89 -1.34
CA VAL A 25 7.22 7.51 -2.75
C VAL A 25 6.34 8.53 -3.49
N SER A 26 6.30 8.45 -4.81
CA SER A 26 5.44 9.33 -5.58
C SER A 26 3.99 8.88 -5.49
N ARG A 27 3.07 9.80 -5.72
CA ARG A 27 1.64 9.48 -5.78
C ARG A 27 1.37 8.45 -6.87
N GLN A 28 2.09 8.55 -8.00
CA GLN A 28 1.94 7.60 -9.10
C GLN A 28 2.27 6.16 -8.65
N THR A 29 3.24 6.01 -7.76
CA THR A 29 3.57 4.71 -7.18
C THR A 29 2.38 4.15 -6.41
N ILE A 30 1.70 4.99 -5.65
CA ILE A 30 0.50 4.56 -4.90
C ILE A 30 -0.61 4.14 -5.87
N ILE A 31 -0.83 4.91 -6.92
CA ILE A 31 -1.85 4.60 -7.92
C ILE A 31 -1.56 3.23 -8.55
N SER A 32 -0.32 3.00 -8.97
CA SER A 32 0.09 1.73 -9.57
C SER A 32 -0.01 0.57 -8.57
N LEU A 33 0.35 0.83 -7.33
CA LEU A 33 0.26 -0.17 -6.27
C LEU A 33 -1.20 -0.60 -6.03
N GLU A 34 -2.09 0.37 -5.88
CA GLU A 34 -3.51 0.10 -5.62
C GLU A 34 -4.18 -0.62 -6.78
N SER A 35 -3.71 -0.41 -8.00
CA SER A 35 -4.26 -1.08 -9.18
C SER A 35 -3.79 -2.53 -9.31
N GLY A 36 -2.82 -2.95 -8.51
CA GLY A 36 -2.26 -4.30 -8.59
C GLY A 36 -1.19 -4.48 -9.66
N LYS A 37 -0.86 -3.41 -10.40
CA LYS A 37 0.14 -3.49 -11.46
C LYS A 37 1.57 -3.43 -10.95
N TYR A 38 1.76 -2.85 -9.79
CA TYR A 38 3.09 -2.67 -9.21
C TYR A 38 3.26 -3.62 -8.03
N ILE A 39 4.32 -4.39 -8.05
CA ILE A 39 4.67 -5.28 -6.93
C ILE A 39 5.67 -4.52 -6.07
N PRO A 40 5.34 -4.21 -4.82
CA PRO A 40 6.22 -3.40 -3.98
C PRO A 40 7.49 -4.15 -3.60
N SER A 41 8.56 -3.39 -3.35
CA SER A 41 9.76 -3.95 -2.76
C SER A 41 9.44 -4.41 -1.33
N THR A 42 10.30 -5.26 -0.79
CA THR A 42 10.15 -5.69 0.61
C THR A 42 10.15 -4.50 1.56
N GLU A 43 11.02 -3.52 1.33
CA GLU A 43 11.08 -2.33 2.17
C GLU A 43 9.75 -1.57 2.14
N LEU A 44 9.19 -1.37 0.96
CA LEU A 44 7.93 -0.65 0.83
C LEU A 44 6.79 -1.41 1.50
N ALA A 45 6.73 -2.73 1.31
CA ALA A 45 5.72 -3.56 1.94
C ALA A 45 5.80 -3.47 3.47
N LEU A 46 7.01 -3.47 4.02
CA LEU A 46 7.21 -3.35 5.46
C LEU A 46 6.80 -1.98 5.98
N ARG A 47 7.07 -0.91 5.22
CA ARG A 47 6.64 0.43 5.61
C ARG A 47 5.11 0.54 5.64
N LEU A 48 4.44 -0.03 4.67
CA LEU A 48 2.98 -0.07 4.64
C LEU A 48 2.43 -0.86 5.82
N SER A 49 3.05 -1.99 6.14
CA SER A 49 2.69 -2.80 7.29
C SER A 49 2.76 -1.98 8.58
N GLN A 50 3.81 -1.19 8.75
CA GLN A 50 3.99 -0.36 9.93
C GLN A 50 2.94 0.75 10.03
N ILE A 51 2.66 1.41 8.91
CA ILE A 51 1.69 2.52 8.89
C ILE A 51 0.29 2.03 9.20
N PHE A 52 -0.12 0.93 8.60
CA PHE A 52 -1.47 0.41 8.79
C PHE A 52 -1.60 -0.55 9.98
N ARG A 53 -0.48 -0.89 10.61
CA ARG A 53 -0.44 -1.84 11.74
C ARG A 53 -1.08 -3.17 11.38
N LYS A 54 -0.76 -3.65 10.19
CA LYS A 54 -1.22 -4.93 9.68
C LYS A 54 -0.05 -5.68 9.09
N THR A 55 -0.13 -7.00 9.09
CA THR A 55 0.94 -7.80 8.51
C THR A 55 0.94 -7.65 6.99
N VAL A 56 2.07 -7.93 6.36
CA VAL A 56 2.16 -7.91 4.90
C VAL A 56 1.13 -8.87 4.30
N ASN A 57 0.91 -10.02 4.92
CA ASN A 57 -0.06 -11.00 4.45
C ASN A 57 -1.51 -10.50 4.53
N GLU A 58 -1.79 -9.58 5.43
CA GLU A 58 -3.11 -8.95 5.51
C GLU A 58 -3.29 -7.89 4.44
N LEU A 59 -2.20 -7.28 4.00
CA LEU A 59 -2.24 -6.20 3.01
C LEU A 59 -2.12 -6.69 1.57
N PHE A 60 -1.34 -7.73 1.34
CA PHE A 60 -1.07 -8.27 0.01
C PHE A 60 -1.36 -9.75 -0.04
N PHE A 61 -1.90 -10.22 -1.14
CA PHE A 61 -2.16 -11.65 -1.29
C PHE A 61 -2.05 -12.06 -2.76
N ILE A 62 -1.65 -13.32 -2.94
CA ILE A 62 -1.50 -13.90 -4.28
C ILE A 62 -2.86 -14.44 -4.69
N GLU A 63 -3.28 -14.05 -5.88
CA GLU A 63 -4.53 -14.56 -6.46
C GLU A 63 -4.22 -15.87 -7.15
N GLU A 64 -4.93 -16.92 -6.78
CA GLU A 64 -4.79 -18.24 -7.39
C GLU A 64 -5.94 -18.56 -8.33
#